data_5b2e6494dcdd4382abb425ee999249e6
#
_entry.id   5b2e6494dcdd4382abb425ee999249e6
#
_cell.length_a   1.000
_cell.length_b   1.000
_cell.length_c   1.000
_cell.angle_alpha   90.00
_cell.angle_beta   90.00
_cell.angle_gamma   90.00
#
_symmetry.space_group_name_H-M   'P 1'
#
loop_
_entity.id
_entity.type
_entity.pdbx_description
1 polymer ?
#
loop_
_entity_poly.entity_id
_entity_poly.type
_entity_poly.pdbx_seq_one_letter_code
_entity_poly.pdbx_strand_id
1 'polypeptide(L)'
;MAQNLTNFDEALKVDYLPVVREQLNNARILSSKIERNERDIQGKNWQMFTHVGRSSGIGSGTETGLPTAGNQEYLNPNGTVKYIRGRIQVSGPTIEASKNDKGAIVRALESEIKGITNDLKKEVNYQFFNDGTAVRAIINGDPGTEVTLTLDNPGTRWLMEGMLVDILDPAGTATTAGTGLTLSTVSSATAAKLSAAANADVADNDVITRAGATNRTDMTSYEMMGLKGIIDDNTYVDTLEGLSRTTYPHWNCSTSSTDSNSDTLRDITLDLIQAQITAVEANGGKTNLIISDHALRDAYAALVVADKRFVNTMKLDGGFMALEYNGIPWVADGDCPNNTVFFVDTDHLQIMQMSDWSWMDRDGAVLSRVSGSDAYEAVLYWYADLATDRPKAHSFLRDVR
;
A
#
# COMPACT_ATOMS: atom_id res chain seq x y z
N MET A 1 25.04 22.56 -31.61
CA MET A 1 23.57 22.50 -31.78
C MET A 1 22.94 22.78 -30.41
N ALA A 2 22.03 23.73 -30.33
CA ALA A 2 21.30 23.98 -29.07
C ALA A 2 20.42 22.76 -28.78
N GLN A 3 20.44 22.27 -27.53
CA GLN A 3 19.49 21.24 -27.11
C GLN A 3 18.07 21.81 -27.19
N ASN A 4 17.21 21.13 -27.91
CA ASN A 4 15.83 21.50 -28.14
C ASN A 4 14.94 20.73 -27.15
N LEU A 5 13.80 21.30 -26.75
CA LEU A 5 12.80 20.62 -25.89
C LEU A 5 12.42 19.23 -26.40
N THR A 6 12.39 19.05 -27.72
CA THR A 6 12.12 17.76 -28.39
C THR A 6 13.17 16.68 -28.08
N ASN A 7 14.45 17.02 -28.03
CA ASN A 7 15.50 16.08 -27.65
C ASN A 7 15.44 15.71 -26.17
N PHE A 8 14.88 16.59 -25.36
CA PHE A 8 14.71 16.38 -23.92
C PHE A 8 13.52 15.42 -23.65
N ASP A 9 12.44 15.55 -24.40
CA ASP A 9 11.31 14.63 -24.36
C ASP A 9 11.73 13.20 -24.74
N GLU A 10 12.54 13.06 -25.78
CA GLU A 10 13.09 11.76 -26.18
C GLU A 10 13.98 11.17 -25.07
N ALA A 11 14.82 11.97 -24.43
CA ALA A 11 15.65 11.51 -23.32
C ALA A 11 14.80 11.03 -22.13
N LEU A 12 13.72 11.72 -21.78
CA LEU A 12 12.79 11.27 -20.74
C LEU A 12 12.11 9.94 -21.07
N LYS A 13 11.74 9.74 -22.33
CA LYS A 13 11.09 8.51 -22.79
C LYS A 13 12.03 7.32 -22.93
N VAL A 14 13.21 7.55 -23.52
CA VAL A 14 14.14 6.49 -23.92
C VAL A 14 15.15 6.17 -22.82
N ASP A 15 15.75 7.19 -22.21
CA ASP A 15 16.84 7.01 -21.25
C ASP A 15 16.36 6.88 -19.81
N TYR A 16 15.38 7.69 -19.39
CA TYR A 16 14.96 7.72 -17.99
C TYR A 16 13.79 6.82 -17.67
N LEU A 17 12.81 6.64 -18.55
CA LEU A 17 11.61 5.85 -18.24
C LEU A 17 11.92 4.38 -17.93
N PRO A 18 12.79 3.66 -18.66
CA PRO A 18 13.13 2.28 -18.32
C PRO A 18 13.78 2.15 -16.94
N VAL A 19 14.69 3.07 -16.59
CA VAL A 19 15.39 3.08 -15.30
C VAL A 19 14.42 3.40 -14.17
N VAL A 20 13.50 4.35 -14.36
CA VAL A 20 12.46 4.69 -13.39
C VAL A 20 11.52 3.52 -13.19
N ARG A 21 11.06 2.85 -14.24
CA ARG A 21 10.22 1.65 -14.16
C ARG A 21 10.90 0.54 -13.39
N GLU A 22 12.14 0.21 -13.70
CA GLU A 22 12.90 -0.81 -13.00
C GLU A 22 13.04 -0.46 -11.51
N GLN A 23 13.38 0.78 -11.21
CA GLN A 23 13.49 1.24 -9.83
C GLN A 23 12.17 1.22 -9.08
N LEU A 24 11.05 1.58 -9.69
CA LEU A 24 9.73 1.55 -9.05
C LEU A 24 9.23 0.11 -8.87
N ASN A 25 9.37 -0.71 -9.89
CA ASN A 25 8.87 -2.08 -9.89
C ASN A 25 9.63 -3.01 -8.95
N ASN A 26 10.95 -2.79 -8.79
CA ASN A 26 11.82 -3.61 -7.94
C ASN A 26 12.21 -2.90 -6.63
N ALA A 27 11.57 -1.78 -6.32
CA ALA A 27 11.95 -0.95 -5.17
C ALA A 27 11.79 -1.66 -3.83
N ARG A 28 10.78 -2.51 -3.75
CA ARG A 28 10.36 -3.19 -2.53
C ARG A 28 10.05 -4.65 -2.83
N ILE A 29 10.20 -5.47 -1.81
CA ILE A 29 10.08 -6.92 -1.93
C ILE A 29 8.67 -7.31 -2.37
N LEU A 30 7.64 -6.69 -1.78
CA LEU A 30 6.26 -7.02 -2.10
C LEU A 30 5.94 -6.71 -3.58
N SER A 31 6.25 -5.50 -4.05
CA SER A 31 5.98 -5.09 -5.44
C SER A 31 6.74 -5.93 -6.49
N SER A 32 7.88 -6.53 -6.10
CA SER A 32 8.68 -7.38 -6.99
C SER A 32 8.22 -8.84 -7.04
N LYS A 33 7.44 -9.29 -6.04
CA LYS A 33 6.99 -10.69 -5.93
C LYS A 33 5.57 -10.91 -6.41
N ILE A 34 4.75 -9.87 -6.45
CA ILE A 34 3.34 -9.96 -6.88
C ILE A 34 3.27 -9.89 -8.42
N GLU A 35 2.48 -10.78 -9.01
CA GLU A 35 2.22 -10.79 -10.45
C GLU A 35 1.40 -9.56 -10.88
N ARG A 36 1.68 -9.03 -12.07
CA ARG A 36 0.96 -7.92 -12.69
C ARG A 36 0.01 -8.41 -13.75
N ASN A 37 -1.25 -8.00 -13.64
CA ASN A 37 -2.31 -8.41 -14.55
C ASN A 37 -2.88 -7.18 -15.28
N GLU A 38 -2.80 -7.21 -16.61
CA GLU A 38 -3.35 -6.17 -17.50
C GLU A 38 -4.56 -6.67 -18.29
N ARG A 39 -4.90 -7.97 -18.18
CA ARG A 39 -5.87 -8.62 -19.05
C ARG A 39 -7.30 -8.50 -18.55
N ASP A 40 -7.48 -8.52 -17.22
CA ASP A 40 -8.79 -8.59 -16.59
C ASP A 40 -9.37 -7.21 -16.27
N ILE A 41 -8.95 -6.18 -17.05
CA ILE A 41 -9.39 -4.80 -16.90
C ILE A 41 -10.27 -4.39 -18.08
N GLN A 42 -11.46 -3.89 -17.75
CA GLN A 42 -12.40 -3.33 -18.70
C GLN A 42 -12.72 -1.85 -18.36
N GLY A 43 -12.15 -0.93 -19.14
CA GLY A 43 -12.24 0.50 -18.83
C GLY A 43 -11.48 0.84 -17.55
N LYS A 44 -12.17 1.33 -16.52
CA LYS A 44 -11.58 1.63 -15.20
C LYS A 44 -11.77 0.52 -14.17
N ASN A 45 -12.55 -0.51 -14.49
CA ASN A 45 -12.89 -1.60 -13.58
C ASN A 45 -12.12 -2.86 -13.96
N TRP A 46 -11.74 -3.62 -12.93
CA TRP A 46 -11.24 -4.97 -13.08
C TRP A 46 -12.24 -5.97 -12.49
N GLN A 47 -12.24 -7.20 -13.00
CA GLN A 47 -13.14 -8.26 -12.57
C GLN A 47 -12.40 -9.60 -12.59
N MET A 48 -12.64 -10.41 -11.57
CA MET A 48 -12.16 -11.79 -11.51
C MET A 48 -13.34 -12.73 -11.29
N PHE A 49 -13.17 -14.01 -11.60
CA PHE A 49 -14.15 -15.05 -11.33
C PHE A 49 -13.54 -16.09 -10.41
N THR A 50 -14.11 -16.26 -9.23
CA THR A 50 -13.62 -17.19 -8.22
C THR A 50 -14.69 -18.24 -7.92
N HIS A 51 -14.32 -19.52 -7.96
CA HIS A 51 -15.17 -20.64 -7.57
C HIS A 51 -15.08 -20.82 -6.06
N VAL A 52 -16.21 -20.74 -5.36
CA VAL A 52 -16.27 -20.76 -3.88
C VAL A 52 -17.06 -21.91 -3.29
N GLY A 53 -18.07 -22.40 -3.99
CA GLY A 53 -18.98 -23.41 -3.46
C GLY A 53 -18.93 -24.72 -4.23
N ARG A 54 -19.00 -25.82 -3.49
CA ARG A 54 -19.13 -27.17 -4.06
C ARG A 54 -20.57 -27.48 -4.36
N SER A 55 -20.81 -28.24 -5.44
CA SER A 55 -22.13 -28.79 -5.73
C SER A 55 -22.56 -29.77 -4.63
N SER A 56 -23.81 -29.64 -4.17
CA SER A 56 -24.46 -30.62 -3.30
C SER A 56 -24.84 -31.93 -4.02
N GLY A 57 -24.69 -31.99 -5.35
CA GLY A 57 -24.98 -33.16 -6.16
C GLY A 57 -23.97 -34.31 -6.07
N ILE A 58 -23.05 -34.27 -5.11
CA ILE A 58 -22.04 -35.29 -4.86
C ILE A 58 -22.42 -36.06 -3.59
N GLY A 59 -22.59 -37.35 -3.68
CA GLY A 59 -22.90 -38.19 -2.51
C GLY A 59 -22.87 -39.67 -2.84
N SER A 60 -22.79 -40.50 -1.79
CA SER A 60 -22.99 -41.94 -1.89
C SER A 60 -24.47 -42.23 -1.71
N GLY A 61 -25.00 -43.13 -2.48
CA GLY A 61 -26.41 -43.52 -2.45
C GLY A 61 -26.63 -45.03 -2.45
N THR A 62 -27.89 -45.46 -2.45
CA THR A 62 -28.27 -46.84 -2.68
C THR A 62 -28.18 -47.18 -4.17
N GLU A 63 -28.28 -48.45 -4.54
CA GLU A 63 -28.15 -48.91 -5.93
C GLU A 63 -29.02 -48.14 -6.94
N THR A 64 -30.15 -47.60 -6.51
CA THR A 64 -31.10 -46.85 -7.35
C THR A 64 -31.22 -45.36 -6.99
N GLY A 65 -30.56 -44.90 -5.92
CA GLY A 65 -30.65 -43.50 -5.42
C GLY A 65 -29.53 -42.61 -5.96
N LEU A 66 -29.87 -41.59 -6.72
CA LEU A 66 -28.94 -40.54 -7.11
C LEU A 66 -29.00 -39.36 -6.12
N PRO A 67 -27.89 -38.70 -5.82
CA PRO A 67 -27.93 -37.50 -5.02
C PRO A 67 -28.71 -36.38 -5.75
N THR A 68 -29.34 -35.49 -4.99
CA THR A 68 -30.03 -34.34 -5.56
C THR A 68 -29.03 -33.44 -6.31
N ALA A 69 -29.37 -33.06 -7.54
CA ALA A 69 -28.52 -32.19 -8.32
C ALA A 69 -28.34 -30.85 -7.62
N GLY A 70 -27.11 -30.38 -7.55
CA GLY A 70 -26.74 -29.08 -6.99
C GLY A 70 -25.95 -28.26 -8.00
N ASN A 71 -25.80 -26.97 -7.73
CA ASN A 71 -25.03 -26.06 -8.55
C ASN A 71 -23.68 -25.76 -7.91
N GLN A 72 -22.70 -25.41 -8.72
CA GLN A 72 -21.46 -24.79 -8.27
C GLN A 72 -21.72 -23.29 -7.97
N GLU A 73 -21.05 -22.75 -6.98
CA GLU A 73 -21.15 -21.33 -6.63
C GLU A 73 -19.91 -20.57 -7.08
N TYR A 74 -20.15 -19.47 -7.79
CA TYR A 74 -19.11 -18.57 -8.29
C TYR A 74 -19.36 -17.18 -7.77
N LEU A 75 -18.29 -16.48 -7.38
CA LEU A 75 -18.31 -15.07 -7.05
C LEU A 75 -17.54 -14.28 -8.10
N ASN A 76 -17.86 -13.00 -8.19
CA ASN A 76 -17.25 -12.05 -9.10
C ASN A 76 -16.63 -10.87 -8.32
N PRO A 77 -15.44 -11.08 -7.72
CA PRO A 77 -14.70 -9.97 -7.14
C PRO A 77 -14.41 -8.91 -8.21
N ASN A 78 -14.63 -7.66 -7.86
CA ASN A 78 -14.42 -6.54 -8.77
C ASN A 78 -13.96 -5.29 -8.03
N GLY A 79 -13.29 -4.41 -8.73
CA GLY A 79 -12.82 -3.16 -8.19
C GLY A 79 -12.54 -2.13 -9.26
N THR A 80 -12.07 -0.97 -8.82
CA THR A 80 -11.73 0.14 -9.70
C THR A 80 -10.29 0.51 -9.51
N VAL A 81 -9.52 0.58 -10.61
CA VAL A 81 -8.12 0.99 -10.53
C VAL A 81 -7.98 2.39 -9.95
N LYS A 82 -6.99 2.58 -9.10
CA LYS A 82 -6.65 3.84 -8.47
C LYS A 82 -5.59 4.57 -9.29
N TYR A 83 -5.51 5.88 -9.09
CA TYR A 83 -4.69 6.75 -9.95
C TYR A 83 -3.53 7.33 -9.15
N ILE A 84 -2.36 6.72 -9.25
CA ILE A 84 -1.14 7.21 -8.63
C ILE A 84 -0.43 8.12 -9.61
N ARG A 85 -0.07 9.32 -9.17
CA ARG A 85 0.57 10.33 -10.00
C ARG A 85 1.67 11.04 -9.25
N GLY A 86 2.79 11.28 -9.95
CA GLY A 86 3.86 12.15 -9.49
C GLY A 86 4.07 13.29 -10.50
N ARG A 87 4.11 14.53 -10.05
CA ARG A 87 4.26 15.72 -10.89
C ARG A 87 5.56 16.43 -10.56
N ILE A 88 6.35 16.72 -11.59
CA ILE A 88 7.51 17.60 -11.51
C ILE A 88 7.23 18.87 -12.29
N GLN A 89 7.73 19.98 -11.81
CA GLN A 89 7.56 21.29 -12.47
C GLN A 89 8.88 22.05 -12.46
N VAL A 90 9.24 22.64 -13.60
CA VAL A 90 10.43 23.47 -13.75
C VAL A 90 10.01 24.85 -14.27
N SER A 91 10.45 25.90 -13.61
CA SER A 91 10.09 27.27 -14.01
C SER A 91 10.88 27.74 -15.24
N GLY A 92 10.25 28.58 -16.07
CA GLY A 92 10.85 29.22 -17.25
C GLY A 92 12.15 29.97 -16.94
N PRO A 93 12.20 30.80 -15.88
CA PRO A 93 13.44 31.47 -15.45
C PRO A 93 14.59 30.52 -15.12
N THR A 94 14.29 29.35 -14.51
CA THR A 94 15.32 28.33 -14.24
C THR A 94 15.87 27.74 -15.53
N ILE A 95 15.00 27.48 -16.53
CA ILE A 95 15.40 27.00 -17.84
C ILE A 95 16.25 28.05 -18.54
N GLU A 96 15.87 29.33 -18.50
CA GLU A 96 16.61 30.42 -19.14
C GLU A 96 17.98 30.66 -18.49
N ALA A 97 18.04 30.68 -17.17
CA ALA A 97 19.30 30.87 -16.41
C ALA A 97 20.32 29.74 -16.70
N SER A 98 19.84 28.56 -17.00
CA SER A 98 20.69 27.40 -17.26
C SER A 98 21.02 27.18 -18.75
N LYS A 99 20.55 28.03 -19.67
CA LYS A 99 20.96 27.99 -21.11
C LYS A 99 22.46 28.10 -21.33
N ASN A 100 23.14 28.84 -20.48
CA ASN A 100 24.59 29.07 -20.55
C ASN A 100 25.39 27.96 -19.85
N ASP A 101 24.76 27.17 -18.97
CA ASP A 101 25.37 26.03 -18.29
C ASP A 101 24.51 24.77 -18.50
N LYS A 102 24.76 24.09 -19.60
CA LYS A 102 24.06 22.86 -19.98
C LYS A 102 24.06 21.79 -18.88
N GLY A 103 25.08 21.76 -18.03
CA GLY A 103 25.19 20.83 -16.91
C GLY A 103 24.26 21.13 -15.76
N ALA A 104 23.82 22.39 -15.57
CA ALA A 104 22.96 22.77 -14.46
C ALA A 104 21.50 22.34 -14.67
N ILE A 105 20.96 22.47 -15.90
CA ILE A 105 19.57 22.02 -16.20
C ILE A 105 19.46 20.50 -16.09
N VAL A 106 20.39 19.79 -16.73
CA VAL A 106 20.36 18.30 -16.72
C VAL A 106 20.44 17.80 -15.29
N ARG A 107 21.29 18.40 -14.46
CA ARG A 107 21.39 18.02 -13.02
C ARG A 107 20.15 18.36 -12.22
N ALA A 108 19.53 19.51 -12.46
CA ALA A 108 18.29 19.89 -11.74
C ALA A 108 17.14 18.94 -12.09
N LEU A 109 16.91 18.66 -13.38
CA LEU A 109 15.86 17.75 -13.78
C LEU A 109 16.13 16.31 -13.35
N GLU A 110 17.36 15.83 -13.46
CA GLU A 110 17.76 14.49 -12.97
C GLU A 110 17.54 14.36 -11.47
N SER A 111 17.81 15.40 -10.70
CA SER A 111 17.53 15.46 -9.26
C SER A 111 16.04 15.37 -8.98
N GLU A 112 15.21 16.11 -9.73
CA GLU A 112 13.74 16.07 -9.58
C GLU A 112 13.17 14.70 -9.97
N ILE A 113 13.66 14.08 -11.03
CA ILE A 113 13.24 12.73 -11.44
C ILE A 113 13.61 11.70 -10.37
N LYS A 114 14.81 11.76 -9.82
CA LYS A 114 15.24 10.88 -8.72
C LYS A 114 14.42 11.12 -7.47
N GLY A 115 14.14 12.38 -7.14
CA GLY A 115 13.31 12.77 -6.00
C GLY A 115 11.92 12.16 -6.11
N ILE A 116 11.18 12.46 -7.19
CA ILE A 116 9.83 11.96 -7.38
C ILE A 116 9.77 10.42 -7.46
N THR A 117 10.79 9.78 -8.05
CA THR A 117 10.87 8.33 -8.09
C THR A 117 10.97 7.74 -6.68
N ASN A 118 11.80 8.33 -5.82
CA ASN A 118 11.94 7.89 -4.43
C ASN A 118 10.67 8.15 -3.61
N ASP A 119 10.00 9.27 -3.83
CA ASP A 119 8.75 9.61 -3.15
C ASP A 119 7.62 8.68 -3.58
N LEU A 120 7.52 8.38 -4.87
CA LEU A 120 6.54 7.40 -5.38
C LEU A 120 6.80 5.99 -4.86
N LYS A 121 8.06 5.57 -4.71
CA LYS A 121 8.41 4.28 -4.09
C LYS A 121 7.84 4.16 -2.67
N LYS A 122 8.02 5.20 -1.86
CA LYS A 122 7.49 5.23 -0.50
C LYS A 122 5.97 5.25 -0.49
N GLU A 123 5.38 6.08 -1.35
CA GLU A 123 3.94 6.22 -1.46
C GLU A 123 3.25 4.91 -1.83
N VAL A 124 3.74 4.22 -2.86
CA VAL A 124 3.20 2.93 -3.31
C VAL A 124 3.41 1.85 -2.26
N ASN A 125 4.59 1.82 -1.62
CA ASN A 125 4.87 0.84 -0.58
C ASN A 125 3.94 1.02 0.64
N TYR A 126 3.70 2.26 1.06
CA TYR A 126 2.72 2.57 2.09
C TYR A 126 1.32 2.05 1.70
N GLN A 127 0.87 2.31 0.47
CA GLN A 127 -0.44 1.88 0.02
C GLN A 127 -0.57 0.35 -0.03
N PHE A 128 0.50 -0.39 -0.34
CA PHE A 128 0.49 -1.85 -0.29
C PHE A 128 0.28 -2.43 1.11
N PHE A 129 0.61 -1.69 2.16
CA PHE A 129 0.43 -2.17 3.55
C PHE A 129 -0.82 -1.65 4.23
N ASN A 130 -1.44 -0.58 3.72
CA ASN A 130 -2.61 0.05 4.32
C ASN A 130 -3.92 -0.74 4.02
N ASP A 131 -5.03 -0.25 4.57
CA ASP A 131 -6.37 -0.82 4.41
C ASP A 131 -7.23 -0.11 3.35
N GLY A 132 -6.62 0.72 2.52
CA GLY A 132 -7.31 1.49 1.47
C GLY A 132 -8.10 2.69 1.98
N THR A 133 -8.00 3.05 3.27
CA THR A 133 -8.69 4.22 3.85
C THR A 133 -7.92 5.53 3.67
N ALA A 134 -6.65 5.47 3.23
CA ALA A 134 -5.69 6.59 3.16
C ALA A 134 -5.32 7.19 4.53
N VAL A 135 -5.66 6.54 5.63
CA VAL A 135 -5.32 7.00 6.98
C VAL A 135 -3.84 6.76 7.26
N ARG A 136 -3.10 7.83 7.55
CA ARG A 136 -1.67 7.78 7.86
C ARG A 136 -1.36 7.86 9.34
N ALA A 137 -2.21 8.53 10.09
CA ALA A 137 -2.11 8.66 11.54
C ALA A 137 -3.49 8.96 12.13
N ILE A 138 -3.64 8.71 13.43
CA ILE A 138 -4.83 8.99 14.21
C ILE A 138 -4.42 9.94 15.32
N ILE A 139 -5.24 10.96 15.59
CA ILE A 139 -4.99 11.97 16.61
C ILE A 139 -5.36 11.39 17.97
N ASN A 140 -4.46 11.56 18.94
CA ASN A 140 -4.67 11.19 20.34
C ASN A 140 -4.98 12.44 21.17
N GLY A 141 -6.17 12.53 21.70
CA GLY A 141 -6.65 13.66 22.47
C GLY A 141 -7.07 14.85 21.61
N ASP A 142 -7.76 15.78 22.20
CA ASP A 142 -8.18 17.03 21.55
C ASP A 142 -7.00 18.02 21.51
N PRO A 143 -6.45 18.35 20.32
CA PRO A 143 -5.37 19.32 20.22
C PRO A 143 -5.85 20.77 20.38
N GLY A 144 -7.15 21.03 20.35
CA GLY A 144 -7.69 22.39 20.35
C GLY A 144 -7.13 23.22 19.19
N THR A 145 -6.49 24.34 19.53
CA THR A 145 -5.84 25.22 18.54
C THR A 145 -4.31 25.07 18.52
N GLU A 146 -3.78 23.99 19.06
CA GLU A 146 -2.33 23.77 19.10
C GLU A 146 -1.78 23.39 17.71
N VAL A 147 -0.52 23.71 17.49
CA VAL A 147 0.20 23.28 16.28
C VAL A 147 0.82 21.89 16.42
N THR A 148 0.96 21.38 17.65
CA THR A 148 1.53 20.06 17.93
C THR A 148 0.43 19.03 18.14
N LEU A 149 0.46 17.99 17.33
CA LEU A 149 -0.46 16.85 17.44
C LEU A 149 0.23 15.69 18.14
N THR A 150 -0.45 15.10 19.10
CA THR A 150 -0.13 13.76 19.62
C THR A 150 -0.87 12.73 18.80
N LEU A 151 -0.26 11.56 18.57
CA LEU A 151 -0.76 10.57 17.65
C LEU A 151 -0.78 9.18 18.30
N ASP A 152 -1.87 8.46 18.05
CA ASP A 152 -2.00 7.04 18.36
C ASP A 152 -1.23 6.16 17.34
N ASN A 153 -1.19 4.85 17.57
CA ASN A 153 -0.64 3.90 16.62
C ASN A 153 -1.34 4.03 15.25
N PRO A 154 -0.63 4.18 14.14
CA PRO A 154 0.80 3.91 13.88
C PRO A 154 1.77 5.06 14.17
N GLY A 155 1.33 6.15 14.77
CA GLY A 155 2.15 7.31 15.10
C GLY A 155 2.57 8.10 13.86
N THR A 156 3.82 8.57 13.86
CA THR A 156 4.38 9.40 12.77
C THR A 156 5.02 8.61 11.63
N ARG A 157 4.91 7.27 11.63
CA ARG A 157 5.64 6.38 10.70
C ARG A 157 5.49 6.75 9.22
N TRP A 158 4.29 7.14 8.82
CA TRP A 158 3.96 7.47 7.42
C TRP A 158 3.84 8.96 7.16
N LEU A 159 4.23 9.77 8.13
CA LEU A 159 4.26 11.22 8.01
C LEU A 159 5.68 11.70 7.66
N MET A 160 5.77 12.72 6.83
CA MET A 160 7.03 13.34 6.42
C MET A 160 6.96 14.86 6.55
N GLU A 161 8.08 15.48 6.89
CA GLU A 161 8.19 16.95 6.90
C GLU A 161 7.92 17.51 5.49
N GLY A 162 7.18 18.59 5.42
CA GLY A 162 6.73 19.20 4.17
C GLY A 162 5.50 18.55 3.53
N MET A 163 4.99 17.43 4.06
CA MET A 163 3.79 16.80 3.54
C MET A 163 2.56 17.69 3.76
N LEU A 164 1.73 17.82 2.74
CA LEU A 164 0.40 18.40 2.85
C LEU A 164 -0.59 17.34 3.33
N VAL A 165 -1.31 17.65 4.39
CA VAL A 165 -2.24 16.73 5.03
C VAL A 165 -3.62 17.37 5.19
N ASP A 166 -4.63 16.51 5.22
CA ASP A 166 -6.00 16.84 5.63
C ASP A 166 -6.30 16.08 6.94
N ILE A 167 -6.98 16.74 7.86
CA ILE A 167 -7.49 16.14 9.08
C ILE A 167 -9.00 15.97 8.91
N LEU A 168 -9.51 14.76 9.09
CA LEU A 168 -10.87 14.37 8.79
C LEU A 168 -11.49 13.64 9.98
N ASP A 169 -12.77 13.90 10.25
CA ASP A 169 -13.55 13.11 11.19
C ASP A 169 -13.86 11.73 10.56
N PRO A 170 -13.53 10.62 11.21
CA PRO A 170 -13.80 9.28 10.71
C PRO A 170 -15.29 8.98 10.53
N ALA A 171 -16.19 9.72 11.19
CA ALA A 171 -17.63 9.60 10.98
C ALA A 171 -18.14 10.20 9.65
N GLY A 172 -17.26 10.77 8.83
CA GLY A 172 -17.60 11.30 7.50
C GLY A 172 -18.29 12.67 7.51
N THR A 173 -18.38 13.31 8.68
CA THR A 173 -18.75 14.72 8.77
C THR A 173 -17.52 15.54 8.43
N ALA A 174 -17.51 16.18 7.26
CA ALA A 174 -16.40 17.02 6.85
C ALA A 174 -16.13 18.09 7.91
N THR A 175 -15.11 17.86 8.75
CA THR A 175 -14.60 18.97 9.53
C THR A 175 -13.93 19.94 8.58
N THR A 176 -14.36 21.16 8.57
CA THR A 176 -13.70 22.27 7.86
C THR A 176 -12.30 22.54 8.40
N ALA A 177 -11.89 21.76 9.37
CA ALA A 177 -10.87 22.04 10.35
C ALA A 177 -9.44 21.98 9.87
N GLY A 178 -9.11 21.12 8.93
CA GLY A 178 -7.70 20.82 8.70
C GLY A 178 -7.38 20.49 7.26
N THR A 179 -7.63 21.39 6.31
CA THR A 179 -7.40 21.11 4.90
C THR A 179 -6.14 21.74 4.37
N GLY A 180 -5.28 20.93 3.73
CA GLY A 180 -4.06 21.42 3.10
C GLY A 180 -3.05 21.97 4.10
N LEU A 181 -3.03 21.44 5.32
CA LEU A 181 -2.05 21.81 6.34
C LEU A 181 -0.69 21.19 6.00
N THR A 182 0.38 21.94 6.20
CA THR A 182 1.74 21.43 5.99
C THR A 182 2.29 20.89 7.31
N LEU A 183 2.84 19.70 7.31
CA LEU A 183 3.65 19.19 8.42
C LEU A 183 4.98 19.91 8.45
N SER A 184 5.25 20.67 9.51
CA SER A 184 6.50 21.43 9.65
C SER A 184 7.64 20.57 10.20
N THR A 185 7.35 19.71 11.19
CA THR A 185 8.33 18.80 11.79
C THR A 185 7.68 17.53 12.30
N VAL A 186 8.43 16.44 12.28
CA VAL A 186 8.10 15.17 12.95
C VAL A 186 8.98 15.09 14.19
N SER A 187 8.39 15.41 15.35
CA SER A 187 9.15 15.61 16.59
C SER A 187 9.53 14.31 17.29
N SER A 188 8.70 13.29 17.20
CA SER A 188 8.93 11.95 17.79
C SER A 188 8.11 10.89 17.08
N ALA A 189 8.16 9.65 17.53
CA ALA A 189 7.34 8.55 16.98
C ALA A 189 5.82 8.78 17.17
N THR A 190 5.42 9.63 18.12
CA THR A 190 4.01 9.89 18.46
C THR A 190 3.64 11.37 18.43
N ALA A 191 4.49 12.25 17.91
CA ALA A 191 4.22 13.67 17.86
C ALA A 191 4.69 14.31 16.54
N ALA A 192 3.79 15.04 15.91
CA ALA A 192 4.03 15.83 14.71
C ALA A 192 3.56 17.27 14.91
N LYS A 193 4.19 18.20 14.20
CA LYS A 193 3.88 19.62 14.27
C LYS A 193 3.42 20.15 12.93
N LEU A 194 2.32 20.88 12.94
CA LEU A 194 1.78 21.58 11.78
C LEU A 194 2.49 22.95 11.59
N SER A 195 2.48 23.48 10.38
CA SER A 195 2.95 24.82 10.06
C SER A 195 1.98 25.92 10.52
N ALA A 196 0.71 25.59 10.69
CA ALA A 196 -0.34 26.44 11.23
C ALA A 196 -1.14 25.65 12.29
N ALA A 197 -1.80 26.39 13.19
CA ALA A 197 -2.65 25.77 14.19
C ALA A 197 -3.75 24.92 13.52
N ALA A 198 -4.07 23.78 14.12
CA ALA A 198 -5.26 23.03 13.79
C ALA A 198 -6.51 23.87 14.12
N ASN A 199 -7.61 23.61 13.48
CA ASN A 199 -8.86 24.28 13.81
C ASN A 199 -9.42 23.69 15.12
N ALA A 200 -10.20 24.46 15.85
CA ALA A 200 -10.87 24.04 17.09
C ALA A 200 -11.87 22.88 16.90
N ASP A 201 -12.18 22.51 15.65
CA ASP A 201 -13.07 21.37 15.36
C ASP A 201 -12.33 20.03 15.30
N VAL A 202 -10.99 20.02 15.39
CA VAL A 202 -10.18 18.77 15.42
C VAL A 202 -10.34 18.12 16.79
N ALA A 203 -10.67 16.86 16.78
CA ALA A 203 -11.00 16.10 17.97
C ALA A 203 -10.13 14.84 18.15
N ASP A 204 -10.30 14.18 19.28
CA ASP A 204 -9.73 12.86 19.53
C ASP A 204 -10.24 11.83 18.52
N ASN A 205 -9.35 10.95 18.07
CA ASN A 205 -9.59 9.95 17.02
C ASN A 205 -9.80 10.49 15.59
N ASP A 206 -9.65 11.80 15.35
CA ASP A 206 -9.62 12.30 13.98
C ASP A 206 -8.44 11.72 13.20
N VAL A 207 -8.65 11.49 11.91
CA VAL A 207 -7.68 10.84 11.05
C VAL A 207 -6.91 11.83 10.19
N ILE A 208 -5.61 11.61 10.07
CA ILE A 208 -4.72 12.38 9.21
C ILE A 208 -4.55 11.62 7.90
N THR A 209 -4.91 12.25 6.79
CA THR A 209 -4.71 11.73 5.44
C THR A 209 -3.80 12.66 4.65
N ARG A 210 -3.22 12.17 3.55
CA ARG A 210 -2.55 13.04 2.60
C ARG A 210 -3.58 13.97 1.95
N ALA A 211 -3.25 15.23 1.75
CA ALA A 211 -4.17 16.19 1.15
C ALA A 211 -4.68 15.71 -0.22
N GLY A 212 -6.01 15.60 -0.35
CA GLY A 212 -6.68 15.13 -1.55
C GLY A 212 -6.65 13.61 -1.78
N ALA A 213 -6.15 12.79 -0.84
CA ALA A 213 -6.19 11.33 -0.94
C ALA A 213 -7.57 10.75 -0.62
N THR A 214 -8.44 11.53 0.01
CA THR A 214 -9.78 11.12 0.45
C THR A 214 -10.81 12.16 0.04
N ASN A 215 -11.98 11.70 -0.39
CA ASN A 215 -13.14 12.57 -0.56
C ASN A 215 -13.68 12.96 0.83
N ARG A 216 -13.69 14.25 1.10
CA ARG A 216 -14.07 14.80 2.42
C ARG A 216 -15.57 14.68 2.73
N THR A 217 -16.39 14.38 1.75
CA THR A 217 -17.85 14.33 1.93
C THR A 217 -18.34 12.95 2.35
N ASP A 218 -17.70 11.90 1.89
CA ASP A 218 -18.12 10.51 2.07
C ASP A 218 -16.98 9.58 2.50
N MET A 219 -15.82 10.14 2.86
CA MET A 219 -14.61 9.40 3.25
C MET A 219 -14.13 8.36 2.23
N THR A 220 -14.58 8.46 0.97
CA THR A 220 -14.11 7.57 -0.10
C THR A 220 -12.63 7.82 -0.39
N SER A 221 -11.81 6.82 -0.19
CA SER A 221 -10.37 6.88 -0.46
C SER A 221 -10.06 6.69 -1.94
N TYR A 222 -9.05 7.42 -2.41
CA TYR A 222 -8.48 7.30 -3.76
C TYR A 222 -7.21 6.44 -3.79
N GLU A 223 -6.76 5.92 -2.63
CA GLU A 223 -5.61 5.03 -2.52
C GLU A 223 -5.98 3.57 -2.79
N MET A 224 -4.97 2.76 -3.12
CA MET A 224 -5.16 1.33 -3.37
C MET A 224 -5.52 0.58 -2.09
N MET A 225 -6.24 -0.54 -2.25
CA MET A 225 -6.38 -1.52 -1.18
C MET A 225 -5.03 -2.18 -0.93
N GLY A 226 -4.60 -2.27 0.33
CA GLY A 226 -3.35 -2.91 0.71
C GLY A 226 -3.57 -4.18 1.52
N LEU A 227 -2.47 -4.78 1.96
CA LEU A 227 -2.48 -6.06 2.67
C LEU A 227 -3.34 -6.05 3.93
N LYS A 228 -3.31 -4.95 4.72
CA LYS A 228 -4.12 -4.83 5.94
C LYS A 228 -5.62 -4.91 5.64
N GLY A 229 -6.06 -4.35 4.51
CA GLY A 229 -7.46 -4.43 4.09
C GLY A 229 -7.80 -5.77 3.40
N ILE A 230 -6.88 -6.35 2.64
CA ILE A 230 -7.08 -7.66 1.99
C ILE A 230 -7.09 -8.78 3.01
N ILE A 231 -6.09 -8.82 3.89
CA ILE A 231 -5.90 -9.89 4.88
C ILE A 231 -6.58 -9.48 6.20
N ASP A 232 -7.89 -9.45 6.20
CA ASP A 232 -8.72 -9.01 7.31
C ASP A 232 -9.89 -9.96 7.56
N ASP A 233 -10.42 -9.95 8.76
CA ASP A 233 -11.54 -10.77 9.24
C ASP A 233 -12.83 -9.96 9.43
N ASN A 234 -12.98 -8.85 8.74
CA ASN A 234 -14.04 -7.86 8.91
C ASN A 234 -13.83 -6.88 10.09
N THR A 235 -12.58 -6.73 10.54
CA THR A 235 -12.26 -5.75 11.59
C THR A 235 -12.03 -4.37 11.00
N TYR A 236 -11.32 -4.27 9.86
CA TYR A 236 -10.94 -3.01 9.22
C TYR A 236 -11.79 -2.70 7.99
N VAL A 237 -12.14 -3.70 7.20
CA VAL A 237 -12.83 -3.52 5.91
C VAL A 237 -13.98 -4.51 5.78
N ASP A 238 -15.23 -4.00 5.83
CA ASP A 238 -16.43 -4.84 5.65
C ASP A 238 -16.60 -5.34 4.22
N THR A 239 -16.28 -4.52 3.24
CA THR A 239 -16.46 -4.86 1.82
C THR A 239 -15.12 -4.88 1.10
N LEU A 240 -14.68 -6.07 0.70
CA LEU A 240 -13.49 -6.28 -0.12
C LEU A 240 -13.90 -6.66 -1.54
N GLU A 241 -13.37 -5.92 -2.54
CA GLU A 241 -13.58 -6.25 -3.97
C GLU A 241 -15.06 -6.36 -4.36
N GLY A 242 -15.90 -5.48 -3.80
CA GLY A 242 -17.33 -5.46 -4.04
C GLY A 242 -18.14 -6.56 -3.32
N LEU A 243 -17.47 -7.41 -2.53
CA LEU A 243 -18.10 -8.48 -1.76
C LEU A 243 -18.10 -8.15 -0.26
N SER A 244 -19.28 -8.16 0.37
CA SER A 244 -19.39 -7.96 1.83
C SER A 244 -18.93 -9.22 2.55
N ARG A 245 -18.00 -9.07 3.47
CA ARG A 245 -17.45 -10.14 4.31
C ARG A 245 -18.49 -10.71 5.28
N THR A 246 -19.44 -9.90 5.68
CA THR A 246 -20.60 -10.36 6.49
C THR A 246 -21.50 -11.31 5.72
N THR A 247 -21.76 -11.01 4.44
CA THR A 247 -22.58 -11.86 3.57
C THR A 247 -21.83 -13.10 3.10
N TYR A 248 -20.53 -12.97 2.84
CA TYR A 248 -19.65 -14.02 2.34
C TYR A 248 -18.52 -14.32 3.33
N PRO A 249 -18.76 -15.09 4.43
CA PRO A 249 -17.74 -15.34 5.46
C PRO A 249 -16.48 -16.09 4.92
N HIS A 250 -16.59 -16.74 3.78
CA HIS A 250 -15.44 -17.35 3.11
C HIS A 250 -14.52 -16.33 2.45
N TRP A 251 -14.90 -15.03 2.42
CA TRP A 251 -14.08 -13.92 1.99
C TRP A 251 -13.28 -13.29 3.15
N ASN A 252 -13.42 -13.82 4.37
CA ASN A 252 -12.62 -13.46 5.53
C ASN A 252 -11.32 -14.26 5.59
N CYS A 253 -10.22 -13.61 6.01
CA CYS A 253 -8.95 -14.28 6.28
C CYS A 253 -8.91 -14.84 7.71
N SER A 254 -7.92 -15.70 7.97
CA SER A 254 -7.58 -16.09 9.33
C SER A 254 -6.73 -15.00 9.97
N THR A 255 -7.20 -14.44 11.07
CA THR A 255 -6.45 -13.45 11.85
C THR A 255 -6.25 -13.95 13.28
N SER A 256 -5.21 -13.50 13.92
CA SER A 256 -4.96 -13.74 15.34
C SER A 256 -4.58 -12.44 16.02
N SER A 257 -5.39 -12.02 16.97
CA SER A 257 -5.15 -10.85 17.83
C SER A 257 -5.38 -11.22 19.30
N THR A 258 -4.97 -10.34 20.21
CA THR A 258 -5.28 -10.49 21.64
C THR A 258 -6.67 -10.01 21.98
N ASP A 259 -7.06 -8.90 21.37
CA ASP A 259 -8.41 -8.35 21.45
C ASP A 259 -8.73 -7.50 20.20
N SER A 260 -9.97 -7.02 20.09
CA SER A 260 -10.43 -6.22 18.96
C SER A 260 -9.86 -4.81 18.92
N ASN A 261 -9.27 -4.31 20.03
CA ASN A 261 -8.81 -2.92 20.16
C ASN A 261 -7.29 -2.74 20.17
N SER A 262 -6.49 -3.81 20.04
CA SER A 262 -5.02 -3.77 19.84
C SER A 262 -4.19 -3.11 20.95
N ASP A 263 -4.72 -2.93 22.15
CA ASP A 263 -3.99 -2.26 23.23
C ASP A 263 -3.09 -3.20 24.03
N THR A 264 -3.36 -4.51 23.99
CA THR A 264 -2.61 -5.52 24.74
C THR A 264 -1.67 -6.28 23.84
N LEU A 265 -0.38 -5.92 23.87
CA LEU A 265 0.65 -6.62 23.12
C LEU A 265 1.07 -7.92 23.80
N ARG A 266 1.20 -8.98 23.02
CA ARG A 266 1.73 -10.28 23.43
C ARG A 266 3.10 -10.52 22.83
N ASP A 267 3.94 -11.27 23.53
CA ASP A 267 5.25 -11.63 22.99
C ASP A 267 5.08 -12.60 21.80
N ILE A 268 5.86 -12.39 20.74
CA ILE A 268 5.85 -13.29 19.60
C ILE A 268 6.43 -14.65 20.02
N THR A 269 5.78 -15.74 19.58
CA THR A 269 6.22 -17.13 19.85
C THR A 269 6.21 -17.96 18.59
N LEU A 270 7.01 -19.03 18.56
CA LEU A 270 7.03 -19.95 17.43
C LEU A 270 5.67 -20.64 17.22
N ASP A 271 4.92 -20.88 18.30
CA ASP A 271 3.57 -21.48 18.25
C ASP A 271 2.58 -20.55 17.54
N LEU A 272 2.63 -19.24 17.81
CA LEU A 272 1.79 -18.25 17.14
C LEU A 272 2.10 -18.18 15.64
N ILE A 273 3.36 -18.21 15.27
CA ILE A 273 3.81 -18.20 13.87
C ILE A 273 3.31 -19.48 13.17
N GLN A 274 3.54 -20.63 13.78
CA GLN A 274 3.13 -21.92 13.22
C GLN A 274 1.59 -22.03 13.09
N ALA A 275 0.85 -21.51 14.06
CA ALA A 275 -0.60 -21.49 14.01
C ALA A 275 -1.14 -20.71 12.80
N GLN A 276 -0.50 -19.57 12.44
CA GLN A 276 -0.92 -18.81 11.26
C GLN A 276 -0.60 -19.53 9.96
N ILE A 277 0.56 -20.16 9.85
CA ILE A 277 0.93 -20.96 8.68
C ILE A 277 -0.05 -22.14 8.53
N THR A 278 -0.34 -22.84 9.62
CA THR A 278 -1.31 -23.93 9.63
C THR A 278 -2.72 -23.47 9.22
N ALA A 279 -3.13 -22.26 9.63
CA ALA A 279 -4.42 -21.70 9.23
C ALA A 279 -4.49 -21.41 7.73
N VAL A 280 -3.41 -20.92 7.11
CA VAL A 280 -3.30 -20.76 5.65
C VAL A 280 -3.39 -22.11 4.95
N GLU A 281 -2.61 -23.11 5.39
CA GLU A 281 -2.60 -24.45 4.81
C GLU A 281 -3.96 -25.15 4.94
N ALA A 282 -4.63 -25.03 6.09
CA ALA A 282 -5.97 -25.59 6.31
C ALA A 282 -7.02 -24.99 5.36
N ASN A 283 -6.85 -23.73 4.95
CA ASN A 283 -7.67 -23.07 3.95
C ASN A 283 -7.19 -23.33 2.51
N GLY A 284 -6.15 -24.16 2.34
CA GLY A 284 -5.62 -24.59 1.03
C GLY A 284 -4.77 -23.53 0.33
N GLY A 285 -4.24 -22.54 1.05
CA GLY A 285 -3.16 -21.66 0.61
C GLY A 285 -1.79 -22.23 0.96
N LYS A 286 -0.74 -21.54 0.55
CA LYS A 286 0.65 -21.86 0.86
C LYS A 286 1.41 -20.60 1.18
N THR A 287 1.74 -20.40 2.44
CA THR A 287 2.59 -19.24 2.79
C THR A 287 3.95 -19.35 2.10
N ASN A 288 4.25 -18.40 1.23
CA ASN A 288 5.53 -18.31 0.53
C ASN A 288 6.33 -17.05 0.88
N LEU A 289 5.74 -16.13 1.65
CA LEU A 289 6.38 -14.91 2.11
C LEU A 289 5.83 -14.49 3.48
N ILE A 290 6.70 -14.19 4.44
CA ILE A 290 6.36 -13.58 5.72
C ILE A 290 6.90 -12.15 5.73
N ILE A 291 6.05 -11.19 6.08
CA ILE A 291 6.42 -9.76 6.11
C ILE A 291 6.05 -9.18 7.47
N SER A 292 7.01 -8.46 8.08
CA SER A 292 6.81 -7.76 9.35
C SER A 292 7.57 -6.45 9.38
N ASP A 293 7.42 -5.70 10.45
CA ASP A 293 8.31 -4.59 10.75
C ASP A 293 9.70 -5.10 11.20
N HIS A 294 10.65 -4.18 11.35
CA HIS A 294 12.01 -4.51 11.75
C HIS A 294 12.10 -5.05 13.20
N ALA A 295 11.26 -4.52 14.11
CA ALA A 295 11.30 -4.91 15.52
C ALA A 295 10.87 -6.36 15.71
N LEU A 296 9.81 -6.79 15.04
CA LEU A 296 9.33 -8.17 15.09
C LEU A 296 10.27 -9.17 14.42
N ARG A 297 10.92 -8.78 13.33
CA ARG A 297 11.99 -9.61 12.74
C ARG A 297 13.13 -9.81 13.74
N ASP A 298 13.53 -8.76 14.46
CA ASP A 298 14.63 -8.83 15.43
C ASP A 298 14.21 -9.62 16.68
N ALA A 299 12.93 -9.51 17.11
CA ALA A 299 12.36 -10.36 18.17
C ALA A 299 12.38 -11.85 17.77
N TYR A 300 11.96 -12.17 16.53
CA TYR A 300 12.05 -13.53 15.99
C TYR A 300 13.51 -14.03 15.95
N ALA A 301 14.46 -13.20 15.48
CA ALA A 301 15.87 -13.55 15.47
C ALA A 301 16.38 -13.88 16.87
N ALA A 302 15.96 -13.13 17.90
CA ALA A 302 16.32 -13.39 19.30
C ALA A 302 15.76 -14.73 19.82
N LEU A 303 14.53 -15.10 19.45
CA LEU A 303 13.94 -16.40 19.79
C LEU A 303 14.74 -17.56 19.20
N VAL A 304 15.13 -17.47 17.92
CA VAL A 304 15.90 -18.52 17.25
C VAL A 304 17.31 -18.68 17.84
N VAL A 305 17.95 -17.58 18.21
CA VAL A 305 19.27 -17.59 18.87
C VAL A 305 19.17 -18.21 20.27
N ALA A 306 18.11 -17.91 21.03
CA ALA A 306 17.89 -18.48 22.35
C ALA A 306 17.77 -20.00 22.34
N ASP A 307 17.13 -20.55 21.30
CA ASP A 307 16.98 -22.00 21.09
C ASP A 307 18.23 -22.70 20.50
N LYS A 308 19.35 -21.98 20.35
CA LYS A 308 20.61 -22.47 19.74
C LYS A 308 20.41 -23.07 18.33
N ARG A 309 19.44 -22.58 17.57
CA ARG A 309 19.24 -22.96 16.18
C ARG A 309 20.11 -22.10 15.29
N PHE A 310 20.66 -22.71 14.24
CA PHE A 310 21.39 -21.95 13.22
C PHE A 310 20.38 -21.15 12.41
N VAL A 311 20.59 -19.84 12.35
CA VAL A 311 19.79 -18.95 11.48
C VAL A 311 20.36 -19.04 10.07
N ASN A 312 19.62 -19.67 9.17
CA ASN A 312 19.95 -19.59 7.75
C ASN A 312 19.47 -18.24 7.20
N THR A 313 20.37 -17.52 6.55
CA THR A 313 20.02 -16.33 5.79
C THR A 313 19.81 -16.72 4.33
N MET A 314 18.60 -16.52 3.82
CA MET A 314 18.27 -16.75 2.42
C MET A 314 18.50 -15.47 1.61
N LYS A 315 19.10 -15.62 0.43
CA LYS A 315 19.19 -14.53 -0.55
C LYS A 315 17.95 -14.62 -1.46
N LEU A 316 17.10 -13.61 -1.42
CA LEU A 316 15.97 -13.52 -2.34
C LEU A 316 16.40 -12.92 -3.69
N ASP A 317 15.62 -13.23 -4.74
CA ASP A 317 15.70 -12.53 -6.01
C ASP A 317 15.51 -11.03 -5.79
N GLY A 318 16.41 -10.21 -6.34
CA GLY A 318 16.47 -8.77 -6.05
C GLY A 318 17.52 -8.37 -5.00
N GLY A 319 18.29 -9.33 -4.43
CA GLY A 319 19.42 -9.06 -3.54
C GLY A 319 19.06 -8.76 -2.08
N PHE A 320 17.81 -8.99 -1.67
CA PHE A 320 17.36 -8.83 -0.29
C PHE A 320 17.84 -9.96 0.61
N MET A 321 18.26 -9.61 1.84
CA MET A 321 18.62 -10.59 2.88
C MET A 321 17.39 -10.84 3.74
N ALA A 322 16.96 -12.10 3.83
CA ALA A 322 15.83 -12.52 4.66
C ALA A 322 16.27 -13.55 5.71
N LEU A 323 15.59 -13.56 6.85
CA LEU A 323 15.60 -14.70 7.76
C LEU A 323 14.68 -15.77 7.18
N GLU A 324 14.81 -17.00 7.64
CA GLU A 324 14.01 -18.14 7.16
C GLU A 324 13.26 -18.76 8.32
N TYR A 325 11.98 -19.08 8.11
CA TYR A 325 11.18 -19.93 8.98
C TYR A 325 10.60 -21.10 8.17
N ASN A 326 11.04 -22.33 8.47
CA ASN A 326 10.60 -23.55 7.74
C ASN A 326 10.73 -23.47 6.20
N GLY A 327 11.79 -22.83 5.69
CA GLY A 327 11.97 -22.64 4.24
C GLY A 327 11.17 -21.45 3.65
N ILE A 328 10.46 -20.69 4.49
CA ILE A 328 9.73 -19.50 4.08
C ILE A 328 10.55 -18.26 4.40
N PRO A 329 10.80 -17.37 3.44
CA PRO A 329 11.56 -16.15 3.70
C PRO A 329 10.77 -15.19 4.59
N TRP A 330 11.42 -14.70 5.64
CA TRP A 330 10.89 -13.65 6.52
C TRP A 330 11.60 -12.34 6.23
N VAL A 331 10.85 -11.39 5.74
CA VAL A 331 11.34 -10.09 5.28
C VAL A 331 10.82 -8.98 6.20
N ALA A 332 11.66 -8.00 6.51
CA ALA A 332 11.24 -6.80 7.20
C ALA A 332 11.06 -5.65 6.21
N ASP A 333 9.96 -4.94 6.33
CA ASP A 333 9.70 -3.71 5.59
C ASP A 333 9.41 -2.54 6.53
N GLY A 334 10.02 -1.38 6.24
CA GLY A 334 9.88 -0.17 7.03
C GLY A 334 8.48 0.44 7.01
N ASP A 335 7.67 0.15 6.02
CA ASP A 335 6.31 0.66 5.88
C ASP A 335 5.25 -0.34 6.39
N CYS A 336 5.66 -1.56 6.76
CA CYS A 336 4.77 -2.53 7.40
C CYS A 336 4.24 -1.97 8.74
N PRO A 337 2.94 -2.06 9.05
CA PRO A 337 2.39 -1.59 10.31
C PRO A 337 3.09 -2.20 11.53
N ASN A 338 3.20 -1.42 12.62
CA ASN A 338 3.81 -1.91 13.85
C ASN A 338 3.01 -3.09 14.44
N ASN A 339 3.70 -3.95 15.17
CA ASN A 339 3.09 -5.04 15.93
C ASN A 339 2.30 -6.05 15.09
N THR A 340 2.66 -6.18 13.80
CA THR A 340 1.92 -7.01 12.84
C THR A 340 2.85 -7.87 12.00
N VAL A 341 2.39 -9.09 11.68
CA VAL A 341 3.05 -10.00 10.76
C VAL A 341 2.04 -10.51 9.73
N PHE A 342 2.35 -10.35 8.46
CA PHE A 342 1.58 -10.87 7.34
C PHE A 342 2.18 -12.17 6.85
N PHE A 343 1.34 -13.20 6.70
CA PHE A 343 1.67 -14.48 6.08
C PHE A 343 0.98 -14.52 4.73
N VAL A 344 1.75 -14.42 3.67
CA VAL A 344 1.26 -14.13 2.34
C VAL A 344 1.52 -15.30 1.40
N ASP A 345 0.54 -15.62 0.60
CA ASP A 345 0.65 -16.44 -0.59
C ASP A 345 0.67 -15.52 -1.81
N THR A 346 1.84 -15.25 -2.38
CA THR A 346 1.97 -14.31 -3.49
C THR A 346 1.32 -14.80 -4.78
N ASP A 347 1.02 -16.10 -4.89
CA ASP A 347 0.37 -16.68 -6.08
C ASP A 347 -1.11 -16.30 -6.14
N HIS A 348 -1.70 -15.90 -4.99
CA HIS A 348 -3.07 -15.43 -4.85
C HIS A 348 -3.22 -13.91 -4.69
N LEU A 349 -2.15 -13.17 -4.95
CA LEU A 349 -2.17 -11.70 -5.01
C LEU A 349 -1.80 -11.24 -6.42
N GLN A 350 -2.51 -10.25 -6.92
CA GLN A 350 -2.26 -9.67 -8.24
C GLN A 350 -2.34 -8.14 -8.19
N ILE A 351 -1.44 -7.50 -8.90
CA ILE A 351 -1.52 -6.06 -9.16
C ILE A 351 -2.31 -5.89 -10.47
N MET A 352 -3.55 -5.45 -10.37
CA MET A 352 -4.39 -5.09 -11.50
C MET A 352 -3.95 -3.74 -12.03
N GLN A 353 -3.30 -3.69 -13.20
CA GLN A 353 -2.81 -2.43 -13.77
C GLN A 353 -3.26 -2.23 -15.22
N MET A 354 -3.64 -0.99 -15.57
CA MET A 354 -4.00 -0.64 -16.95
C MET A 354 -2.77 -0.60 -17.87
N SER A 355 -1.65 -0.16 -17.33
CA SER A 355 -0.35 -0.12 -17.98
C SER A 355 0.72 0.10 -16.93
N ASP A 356 1.94 -0.29 -17.20
CA ASP A 356 3.08 0.01 -16.35
C ASP A 356 3.38 1.52 -16.31
N TRP A 357 4.17 1.95 -15.33
CA TRP A 357 4.58 3.34 -15.14
C TRP A 357 4.90 4.03 -16.45
N SER A 358 4.31 5.20 -16.69
CA SER A 358 4.50 5.96 -17.92
C SER A 358 4.44 7.47 -17.65
N TRP A 359 5.19 8.22 -18.46
CA TRP A 359 5.02 9.67 -18.51
C TRP A 359 3.75 10.01 -19.29
N MET A 360 3.06 11.06 -18.85
CA MET A 360 1.89 11.58 -19.55
C MET A 360 2.36 12.28 -20.84
N ASP A 361 1.94 11.73 -21.97
CA ASP A 361 2.28 12.20 -23.33
C ASP A 361 1.03 12.28 -24.20
N ARG A 362 0.00 12.95 -23.68
CA ARG A 362 -1.29 13.05 -24.40
C ARG A 362 -1.29 14.18 -25.43
N ASP A 363 -0.44 15.17 -25.23
CA ASP A 363 -0.32 16.36 -26.08
C ASP A 363 0.88 16.26 -27.05
N GLY A 364 1.50 15.09 -27.16
CA GLY A 364 2.66 14.84 -28.01
C GLY A 364 4.01 15.24 -27.39
N ALA A 365 4.02 15.74 -26.14
CA ALA A 365 5.22 16.08 -25.38
C ALA A 365 5.09 15.66 -23.93
N VAL A 366 6.15 15.12 -23.34
CA VAL A 366 6.22 14.78 -21.91
C VAL A 366 6.25 16.05 -21.05
N LEU A 367 7.01 17.04 -21.52
CA LEU A 367 7.10 18.35 -20.88
C LEU A 367 6.04 19.30 -21.46
N SER A 368 4.91 19.39 -20.80
CA SER A 368 3.81 20.29 -21.17
C SER A 368 3.94 21.65 -20.49
N ARG A 369 3.50 22.72 -21.17
CA ARG A 369 3.44 24.05 -20.57
C ARG A 369 2.28 24.16 -19.59
N VAL A 370 2.55 24.66 -18.39
CA VAL A 370 1.51 24.95 -17.39
C VAL A 370 0.68 26.15 -17.85
N SER A 371 -0.64 25.98 -17.93
CA SER A 371 -1.55 27.08 -18.30
C SER A 371 -1.52 28.18 -17.24
N GLY A 372 -1.35 29.44 -17.70
CA GLY A 372 -1.32 30.60 -16.81
C GLY A 372 -0.02 30.79 -16.01
N SER A 373 1.02 29.99 -16.28
CA SER A 373 2.31 30.07 -15.60
C SER A 373 3.45 29.95 -16.61
N ASP A 374 4.59 30.61 -16.30
CA ASP A 374 5.83 30.41 -17.05
C ASP A 374 6.60 29.22 -16.46
N ALA A 375 6.06 28.02 -16.70
CA ALA A 375 6.62 26.77 -16.20
C ALA A 375 6.28 25.60 -17.13
N TYR A 376 7.11 24.57 -17.10
CA TYR A 376 6.90 23.29 -17.74
C TYR A 376 6.71 22.21 -16.68
N GLU A 377 5.85 21.24 -16.98
CA GLU A 377 5.57 20.12 -16.09
C GLU A 377 5.66 18.77 -16.81
N ALA A 378 6.05 17.75 -16.07
CA ALA A 378 5.91 16.36 -16.47
C ALA A 378 5.19 15.58 -15.37
N VAL A 379 4.33 14.66 -15.78
CA VAL A 379 3.54 13.82 -14.88
C VAL A 379 3.87 12.36 -15.14
N LEU A 380 4.44 11.69 -14.14
CA LEU A 380 4.58 10.24 -14.11
C LEU A 380 3.30 9.66 -13.50
N TYR A 381 2.71 8.64 -14.12
CA TYR A 381 1.47 8.04 -13.64
C TYR A 381 1.49 6.52 -13.68
N TRP A 382 0.69 5.95 -12.79
CA TRP A 382 0.38 4.53 -12.75
C TRP A 382 -1.07 4.34 -12.31
N TYR A 383 -1.80 3.51 -13.03
CA TYR A 383 -3.20 3.19 -12.75
C TYR A 383 -3.28 1.74 -12.38
N ALA A 384 -3.41 1.47 -11.10
CA ALA A 384 -3.36 0.11 -10.57
C ALA A 384 -4.22 -0.04 -9.31
N ASP A 385 -4.45 -1.29 -8.93
CA ASP A 385 -5.03 -1.68 -7.66
C ASP A 385 -4.45 -3.05 -7.25
N LEU A 386 -4.42 -3.34 -5.95
CA LEU A 386 -4.01 -4.65 -5.46
C LEU A 386 -5.27 -5.49 -5.23
N ALA A 387 -5.27 -6.71 -5.74
CA ALA A 387 -6.41 -7.61 -5.69
C ALA A 387 -6.00 -9.03 -5.29
N THR A 388 -6.95 -9.78 -4.76
CA THR A 388 -6.79 -11.20 -4.43
C THR A 388 -7.93 -12.04 -5.00
N ASP A 389 -7.63 -13.20 -5.52
CA ASP A 389 -8.64 -14.18 -5.92
C ASP A 389 -9.06 -15.07 -4.76
N ARG A 390 -8.28 -15.09 -3.66
CA ARG A 390 -8.50 -15.99 -2.54
C ARG A 390 -8.00 -15.41 -1.21
N PRO A 391 -8.78 -14.56 -0.53
CA PRO A 391 -8.35 -13.95 0.74
C PRO A 391 -7.92 -14.97 1.79
N LYS A 392 -8.58 -16.13 1.89
CA LYS A 392 -8.24 -17.21 2.84
C LYS A 392 -6.86 -17.86 2.63
N ALA A 393 -6.19 -17.60 1.50
CA ALA A 393 -4.82 -18.04 1.26
C ALA A 393 -3.78 -17.23 2.06
N HIS A 394 -4.23 -16.25 2.80
CA HIS A 394 -3.38 -15.39 3.63
C HIS A 394 -3.79 -15.45 5.09
N SER A 395 -2.89 -15.04 5.99
CA SER A 395 -3.24 -14.82 7.39
C SER A 395 -2.51 -13.62 7.98
N PHE A 396 -3.02 -13.12 9.09
CA PHE A 396 -2.58 -11.89 9.73
C PHE A 396 -2.45 -12.08 11.24
N LEU A 397 -1.25 -11.85 11.76
CA LEU A 397 -0.95 -11.86 13.19
C LEU A 397 -0.81 -10.43 13.68
N ARG A 398 -1.64 -10.03 14.62
CA ARG A 398 -1.69 -8.69 15.22
C ARG A 398 -1.29 -8.71 16.68
N ASP A 399 -1.02 -7.53 17.23
CA ASP A 399 -0.80 -7.29 18.67
C ASP A 399 0.37 -8.09 19.22
N VAL A 400 1.46 -8.15 18.46
CA VAL A 400 2.70 -8.85 18.83
C VAL A 400 3.87 -7.87 18.98
N ARG A 401 4.78 -8.18 19.90
CA ARG A 401 6.00 -7.41 20.16
C ARG A 401 7.22 -8.31 20.25
#